data_4fb11985900c962cee80f8770f42caa2
#
_entry.id   4fb11985900c962cee80f8770f42caa2
#
_cell.length_a   1.000
_cell.length_b   1.000
_cell.length_c   1.000
_cell.angle_alpha   90.00
_cell.angle_beta   90.00
_cell.angle_gamma   90.00
#
_symmetry.space_group_name_H-M   'P 1'
#
loop_
_entity.id
_entity.type
_entity.pdbx_description
1 polymer ?
#
loop_
_entity_poly.entity_id
_entity_poly.type
_entity_poly.pdbx_seq_one_letter_code
_entity_poly.pdbx_strand_id
1 'polypeptide(L)'
;MAYDAELALRLVKARLDYLPGNTQKDEYLTERIAATAGELERNGIHLVDDTDDTMLLVDMTVWNYQSRDKQTGMPEWLRMKRRERFLADRMKNEEAG
;
A
#
# COMPACT_ATOMS: atom_id res chain seq x y z
N MET A 1 12.67 -3.62 7.40
CA MET A 1 11.61 -3.35 6.43
C MET A 1 11.25 -1.88 6.44
N ALA A 2 10.91 -1.33 5.27
CA ALA A 2 10.64 0.10 5.13
C ALA A 2 9.25 0.52 5.63
N TYR A 3 8.41 -0.43 6.03
CA TYR A 3 7.07 -0.13 6.56
C TYR A 3 6.76 -1.05 7.74
N ASP A 4 5.81 -0.60 8.59
CA ASP A 4 5.35 -1.38 9.75
C ASP A 4 4.28 -2.38 9.31
N ALA A 5 4.65 -3.65 9.19
CA ALA A 5 3.75 -4.70 8.69
C ALA A 5 2.56 -4.93 9.62
N GLU A 6 2.76 -4.85 10.93
CA GLU A 6 1.66 -5.05 11.89
C GLU A 6 0.65 -3.91 11.82
N LEU A 7 1.12 -2.69 11.72
CA LEU A 7 0.24 -1.53 11.58
C LEU A 7 -0.52 -1.60 10.26
N ALA A 8 0.16 -1.92 9.16
CA ALA A 8 -0.48 -2.05 7.86
C ALA A 8 -1.59 -3.09 7.90
N LEU A 9 -1.33 -4.25 8.53
CA LEU A 9 -2.36 -5.29 8.66
C LEU A 9 -3.57 -4.79 9.44
N ARG A 10 -3.35 -4.11 10.57
CA ARG A 10 -4.47 -3.59 11.37
C ARG A 10 -5.30 -2.59 10.57
N LEU A 11 -4.66 -1.72 9.81
CA LEU A 11 -5.36 -0.71 9.02
C LEU A 11 -6.11 -1.33 7.84
N VAL A 12 -5.53 -2.32 7.17
CA VAL A 12 -6.22 -3.04 6.11
C VAL A 12 -7.46 -3.75 6.66
N LYS A 13 -7.32 -4.42 7.81
CA LYS A 13 -8.47 -5.10 8.43
C LYS A 13 -9.57 -4.10 8.79
N ALA A 14 -9.20 -2.94 9.33
CA ALA A 14 -10.17 -1.90 9.65
C ALA A 14 -10.91 -1.41 8.41
N ARG A 15 -10.19 -1.21 7.31
CA ARG A 15 -10.78 -0.77 6.04
C ARG A 15 -11.73 -1.82 5.45
N LEU A 16 -11.46 -3.10 5.69
CA LEU A 16 -12.27 -4.21 5.19
C LEU A 16 -13.33 -4.65 6.20
N ASP A 17 -13.48 -3.92 7.30
CA ASP A 17 -14.46 -4.19 8.36
C ASP A 17 -14.25 -5.55 9.05
N TYR A 18 -13.02 -6.05 9.08
CA TYR A 18 -12.70 -7.24 9.84
C TYR A 18 -12.39 -6.86 11.28
N LEU A 19 -12.97 -7.60 12.22
CA LEU A 19 -12.70 -7.39 13.65
C LEU A 19 -11.24 -7.72 13.95
N PRO A 20 -10.60 -6.98 14.87
CA PRO A 20 -9.20 -7.26 15.22
C PRO A 20 -8.95 -8.68 15.69
N GLY A 21 -9.93 -9.30 16.36
CA GLY A 21 -9.82 -10.68 16.82
C GLY A 21 -10.04 -11.73 15.74
N ASN A 22 -10.48 -11.34 14.55
CA ASN A 22 -10.67 -12.25 13.44
C ASN A 22 -9.34 -12.43 12.72
N THR A 23 -8.66 -13.55 12.93
CA THR A 23 -7.32 -13.80 12.39
C THR A 23 -7.30 -14.73 11.19
N GLN A 24 -8.47 -15.15 10.70
CA GLN A 24 -8.55 -16.14 9.62
C GLN A 24 -7.83 -15.74 8.35
N LYS A 25 -7.79 -14.43 8.04
CA LYS A 25 -7.17 -13.93 6.83
C LYS A 25 -5.88 -13.17 7.06
N ASP A 26 -5.36 -13.19 8.28
CA ASP A 26 -4.18 -12.41 8.62
C ASP A 26 -2.97 -12.79 7.77
N GLU A 27 -2.72 -14.08 7.61
CA GLU A 27 -1.59 -14.53 6.79
C GLU A 27 -1.75 -14.09 5.34
N TYR A 28 -2.93 -14.29 4.77
CA TYR A 28 -3.20 -13.88 3.40
C TYR A 28 -3.05 -12.38 3.22
N LEU A 29 -3.62 -11.60 4.13
CA LEU A 29 -3.53 -10.13 4.03
C LEU A 29 -2.10 -9.63 4.23
N THR A 30 -1.35 -10.26 5.12
CA THR A 30 0.07 -9.91 5.32
C THR A 30 0.86 -10.12 4.03
N GLU A 31 0.63 -11.24 3.35
CA GLU A 31 1.29 -11.52 2.07
C GLU A 31 0.82 -10.55 0.98
N ARG A 32 -0.44 -10.19 1.00
CA ARG A 32 -1.01 -9.22 0.06
C ARG A 32 -0.37 -7.85 0.22
N ILE A 33 -0.18 -7.44 1.47
CA ILE A 33 0.51 -6.18 1.81
C ILE A 33 1.96 -6.23 1.30
N ALA A 34 2.65 -7.32 1.55
CA ALA A 34 4.05 -7.48 1.10
C ALA A 34 4.15 -7.44 -0.42
N ALA A 35 3.23 -8.09 -1.12
CA ALA A 35 3.19 -8.07 -2.58
C ALA A 35 2.95 -6.67 -3.12
N THR A 36 2.03 -5.93 -2.50
CA THR A 36 1.74 -4.55 -2.91
C THR A 36 2.96 -3.65 -2.67
N ALA A 37 3.62 -3.79 -1.52
CA ALA A 37 4.83 -3.04 -1.21
C ALA A 37 5.93 -3.34 -2.23
N GLY A 38 6.10 -4.60 -2.59
CA GLY A 38 7.08 -4.99 -3.61
C GLY A 38 6.77 -4.40 -4.98
N GLU A 39 5.50 -4.36 -5.34
CA GLU A 39 5.07 -3.74 -6.60
C GLU A 39 5.41 -2.25 -6.62
N LEU A 40 5.13 -1.53 -5.53
CA LEU A 40 5.45 -0.11 -5.42
C LEU A 40 6.96 0.13 -5.56
N GLU A 41 7.77 -0.71 -4.88
CA GLU A 41 9.24 -0.63 -5.00
C GLU A 41 9.69 -0.82 -6.44
N ARG A 42 9.17 -1.82 -7.14
CA ARG A 42 9.53 -2.08 -8.53
C ARG A 42 9.13 -0.93 -9.45
N ASN A 43 8.10 -0.17 -9.06
CA ASN A 43 7.62 0.98 -9.82
C ASN A 43 8.32 2.28 -9.43
N GLY A 44 9.36 2.20 -8.60
CA GLY A 44 10.18 3.36 -8.27
C GLY A 44 9.74 4.13 -7.04
N ILE A 45 8.82 3.59 -6.24
CA ILE A 45 8.38 4.23 -4.99
C ILE A 45 9.05 3.53 -3.83
N HIS A 46 9.97 4.23 -3.17
CA HIS A 46 10.70 3.68 -2.02
C HIS A 46 9.99 4.07 -0.73
N LEU A 47 9.16 3.14 -0.23
CA LEU A 47 8.36 3.38 0.96
C LEU A 47 9.24 3.62 2.18
N VAL A 48 8.83 4.59 2.99
CA VAL A 48 9.44 4.83 4.31
C VAL A 48 8.38 4.59 5.38
N ASP A 49 8.82 4.43 6.61
CA ASP A 49 7.91 4.16 7.73
C ASP A 49 7.33 5.48 8.26
N ASP A 50 6.41 6.06 7.50
CA ASP A 50 5.67 7.24 7.94
C ASP A 50 4.18 7.06 7.62
N THR A 51 3.38 8.00 8.10
CA THR A 51 1.92 7.92 7.98
C THR A 51 1.46 7.93 6.53
N ASP A 52 2.02 8.83 5.73
CA ASP A 52 1.57 8.99 4.34
C ASP A 52 1.86 7.74 3.51
N ASP A 53 3.07 7.20 3.65
CA ASP A 53 3.44 5.99 2.93
C ASP A 53 2.67 4.77 3.42
N THR A 54 2.42 4.69 4.72
CA THR A 54 1.59 3.62 5.29
C THR A 54 0.18 3.68 4.71
N MET A 55 -0.41 4.87 4.63
CA MET A 55 -1.75 5.01 4.07
C MET A 55 -1.80 4.70 2.58
N LEU A 56 -0.78 5.09 1.82
CA LEU A 56 -0.70 4.72 0.41
C LEU A 56 -0.65 3.19 0.25
N LEU A 57 0.19 2.54 1.04
CA LEU A 57 0.30 1.08 1.01
C LEU A 57 -1.03 0.41 1.36
N VAL A 58 -1.70 0.90 2.41
CA VAL A 58 -3.00 0.36 2.84
C VAL A 58 -4.04 0.56 1.74
N ASP A 59 -4.14 1.77 1.18
CA ASP A 59 -5.12 2.06 0.14
C ASP A 59 -4.90 1.21 -1.11
N MET A 60 -3.66 1.04 -1.52
CA MET A 60 -3.32 0.18 -2.66
C MET A 60 -3.66 -1.28 -2.39
N THR A 61 -3.35 -1.75 -1.18
CA THR A 61 -3.63 -3.14 -0.80
C THR A 61 -5.13 -3.40 -0.78
N VAL A 62 -5.90 -2.49 -0.20
CA VAL A 62 -7.36 -2.62 -0.13
C VAL A 62 -7.95 -2.63 -1.55
N TRP A 63 -7.51 -1.71 -2.40
CA TRP A 63 -7.98 -1.68 -3.78
C TRP A 63 -7.64 -2.99 -4.50
N ASN A 64 -6.42 -3.48 -4.39
CA ASN A 64 -6.00 -4.73 -5.02
C ASN A 64 -6.86 -5.90 -4.53
N TYR A 65 -7.11 -5.96 -3.22
CA TYR A 65 -7.92 -7.03 -2.63
C TYR A 65 -9.37 -6.98 -3.14
N GLN A 66 -9.98 -5.80 -3.13
CA GLN A 66 -11.38 -5.64 -3.51
C GLN A 66 -11.63 -5.80 -5.00
N SER A 67 -10.63 -5.52 -5.83
CA SER A 67 -10.78 -5.59 -7.28
C SER A 67 -10.13 -6.83 -7.91
N ARG A 68 -9.71 -7.80 -7.10
CA ARG A 68 -8.99 -8.99 -7.59
C ARG A 68 -9.77 -9.80 -8.62
N ASP A 69 -11.10 -9.77 -8.55
CA ASP A 69 -11.98 -10.51 -9.46
C ASP A 69 -12.68 -9.60 -10.46
N LYS A 70 -12.27 -8.34 -10.53
CA LYS A 70 -12.95 -7.34 -11.38
C LYS A 70 -11.92 -6.65 -12.26
N GLN A 71 -12.29 -6.38 -13.49
CA GLN A 71 -11.46 -5.60 -14.39
C GLN A 71 -11.81 -4.12 -14.28
N THR A 72 -11.71 -3.57 -13.08
CA THR A 72 -11.94 -2.16 -12.83
C THR A 72 -10.63 -1.42 -12.73
N GLY A 73 -10.56 -0.25 -13.37
CA GLY A 73 -9.38 0.60 -13.25
C GLY A 73 -9.20 1.15 -11.85
N MET A 74 -7.98 1.52 -11.51
CA MET A 74 -7.67 2.15 -10.25
C MET A 74 -8.43 3.47 -10.14
N PRO A 75 -9.04 3.79 -8.98
CA PRO A 75 -9.67 5.09 -8.79
C PRO A 75 -8.67 6.23 -9.05
N GLU A 76 -9.15 7.30 -9.63
CA GLU A 76 -8.28 8.41 -10.01
C GLU A 76 -7.54 9.00 -8.80
N TRP A 77 -8.23 9.17 -7.67
CA TRP A 77 -7.62 9.73 -6.47
C TRP A 77 -6.43 8.88 -6.00
N LEU A 78 -6.54 7.55 -6.10
CA LEU A 78 -5.47 6.66 -5.67
C LEU A 78 -4.32 6.68 -6.67
N ARG A 79 -4.65 6.70 -7.96
CA ARG A 79 -3.65 6.80 -9.02
C ARG A 79 -2.85 8.08 -8.89
N MET A 80 -3.52 9.19 -8.57
CA MET A 80 -2.86 10.47 -8.38
C MET A 80 -1.96 10.48 -7.13
N LYS A 81 -2.42 9.88 -6.03
CA LYS A 81 -1.59 9.76 -4.83
C LYS A 81 -0.31 8.98 -5.12
N ARG A 82 -0.44 7.88 -5.83
CA ARG A 82 0.72 7.06 -6.21
C ARG A 82 1.68 7.86 -7.09
N ARG A 83 1.13 8.59 -8.06
CA ARG A 83 1.94 9.40 -8.96
C ARG A 83 2.68 10.52 -8.20
N GLU A 84 1.99 11.20 -7.31
CA GLU A 84 2.61 12.26 -6.49
C GLU A 84 3.76 11.71 -5.66
N ARG A 85 3.57 10.55 -5.07
CA ARG A 85 4.62 9.92 -4.28
C ARG A 85 5.80 9.49 -5.14
N PHE A 86 5.54 8.94 -6.32
CA PHE A 86 6.59 8.59 -7.27
C PHE A 86 7.41 9.82 -7.66
N LEU A 87 6.74 10.92 -7.97
CA LEU A 87 7.42 12.15 -8.36
C LEU A 87 8.25 12.73 -7.21
N ALA A 88 7.76 12.64 -5.98
CA ALA A 88 8.50 13.10 -4.81
C ALA A 88 9.81 12.33 -4.64
N ASP A 89 9.78 11.00 -4.82
CA ASP A 89 10.99 10.19 -4.77
C ASP A 89 11.97 10.55 -5.86
N ARG A 90 11.46 10.73 -7.07
CA ARG A 90 12.29 11.06 -8.22
C ARG A 90 12.98 12.41 -8.04
N MET A 91 12.24 13.41 -7.56
CA MET A 91 12.81 14.74 -7.29
C MET A 91 13.89 14.68 -6.21
N LYS A 92 13.65 13.90 -5.17
CA LYS A 92 14.61 13.73 -4.08
C LYS A 92 15.90 13.09 -4.58
N ASN A 93 15.78 12.09 -5.45
CA ASN A 93 16.94 11.44 -6.04
C ASN A 93 17.72 12.37 -6.95
N GLU A 94 17.04 13.21 -7.70
CA GLU A 94 17.68 14.22 -8.55
C GLU A 94 18.44 15.25 -7.73
N GLU A 95 17.89 15.67 -6.58
CA GLU A 95 18.56 16.59 -5.68
C GLU A 95 19.79 15.96 -5.03
N ALA A 96 19.72 14.67 -4.72
CA ALA A 96 20.85 13.94 -4.11
C ALA A 96 21.95 13.61 -5.10
N GLY A 97 21.61 13.58 -6.37
CA GLY A 97 22.54 13.27 -7.44
C GLY A 97 23.21 14.49 -7.97
#